data_4eca24601657a08008f1b1f5a4b224df
#
_entry.id   4eca24601657a08008f1b1f5a4b224df
#
_cell.length_a   1.000
_cell.length_b   1.000
_cell.length_c   1.000
_cell.angle_alpha   90.00
_cell.angle_beta   90.00
_cell.angle_gamma   90.00
#
_symmetry.space_group_name_H-M   'P 1'
#
loop_
_entity.id
_entity.type
_entity.pdbx_description
1 polymer ?
#
loop_
_entity_poly.entity_id
_entity_poly.type
_entity_poly.pdbx_seq_one_letter_code
_entity_poly.pdbx_strand_id
1 'polypeptide(L)'
;MEFILSHVEQGVMTLTLNRPERLNSFNDVMHQQLADCLKQAERDDTIRCLLIAGAGRGFCAGQDLNDRNVDPNGPAPDLGMSVETFYNPLVRRLAKLPKPVICAVNGVAAGAGATLALGCDMVIAARSASFVMAFSKLGLVPDCGGTWLLPRVAGRARAMGLALLGDKLSAEQAQAWGMIWQVVDDEQLSTTAQQMALHFASQPTFGLGLIKQAINAAETNTLDAQLDLERDYQRLAGRSDDYREGVSAFLAKRAPNFTGK
;
A
#
# COMPACT_ATOMS: atom_id res chain seq x y z
N MET A 1 -22.31 1.80 -9.95
CA MET A 1 -21.97 0.84 -8.87
C MET A 1 -20.66 1.31 -8.28
N GLU A 2 -20.56 1.43 -6.97
CA GLU A 2 -19.33 1.87 -6.29
C GLU A 2 -18.51 0.64 -5.91
N PHE A 3 -17.39 0.44 -6.62
CA PHE A 3 -16.45 -0.66 -6.34
C PHE A 3 -15.31 -0.23 -5.42
N ILE A 4 -15.16 1.08 -5.19
CA ILE A 4 -14.34 1.65 -4.15
C ILE A 4 -15.24 2.52 -3.29
N LEU A 5 -15.40 2.16 -2.02
CA LEU A 5 -16.04 3.06 -1.05
C LEU A 5 -14.96 3.95 -0.46
N SER A 6 -15.20 5.26 -0.47
CA SER A 6 -14.28 6.25 0.06
C SER A 6 -14.97 7.04 1.17
N HIS A 7 -14.30 7.13 2.32
CA HIS A 7 -14.75 7.93 3.46
C HIS A 7 -13.57 8.71 4.04
N VAL A 8 -13.80 10.01 4.33
CA VAL A 8 -12.77 10.87 4.93
C VAL A 8 -13.24 11.30 6.29
N GLU A 9 -12.51 10.96 7.34
CA GLU A 9 -12.80 11.32 8.71
C GLU A 9 -11.51 11.55 9.49
N GLN A 10 -11.45 12.64 10.26
CA GLN A 10 -10.31 12.97 11.15
C GLN A 10 -8.93 12.91 10.45
N GLY A 11 -8.87 13.34 9.19
CA GLY A 11 -7.63 13.32 8.40
C GLY A 11 -7.26 11.97 7.81
N VAL A 12 -8.08 10.94 7.99
CA VAL A 12 -7.90 9.62 7.38
C VAL A 12 -8.85 9.46 6.21
N MET A 13 -8.32 9.12 5.03
CA MET A 13 -9.12 8.62 3.92
C MET A 13 -9.10 7.10 3.93
N THR A 14 -10.25 6.49 4.23
CA THR A 14 -10.44 5.03 4.16
C THR A 14 -10.98 4.65 2.79
N LEU A 15 -10.27 3.77 2.10
CA LEU A 15 -10.63 3.20 0.80
C LEU A 15 -10.96 1.73 0.97
N THR A 16 -12.22 1.35 0.77
CA THR A 16 -12.63 -0.05 0.86
C THR A 16 -12.85 -0.63 -0.54
N LEU A 17 -12.09 -1.66 -0.88
CA LEU A 17 -12.31 -2.46 -2.08
C LEU A 17 -13.66 -3.17 -1.93
N ASN A 18 -14.64 -2.90 -2.79
CA ASN A 18 -16.05 -3.25 -2.57
C ASN A 18 -16.66 -4.06 -3.73
N ARG A 19 -16.08 -5.23 -3.98
CA ARG A 19 -16.63 -6.31 -4.84
C ARG A 19 -16.54 -7.65 -4.10
N PRO A 20 -17.15 -7.80 -2.89
CA PRO A 20 -16.93 -8.96 -2.02
C PRO A 20 -17.34 -10.29 -2.68
N GLU A 21 -18.34 -10.29 -3.57
CA GLU A 21 -18.78 -11.45 -4.35
C GLU A 21 -17.72 -11.96 -5.35
N ARG A 22 -16.75 -11.11 -5.70
CA ARG A 22 -15.59 -11.41 -6.55
C ARG A 22 -14.27 -11.35 -5.77
N LEU A 23 -14.33 -11.46 -4.46
CA LEU A 23 -13.16 -11.29 -3.58
C LEU A 23 -12.37 -10.02 -3.89
N ASN A 24 -13.06 -8.94 -4.21
CA ASN A 24 -12.51 -7.62 -4.51
C ASN A 24 -11.48 -7.63 -5.66
N SER A 25 -11.63 -8.55 -6.64
CA SER A 25 -10.78 -8.57 -7.82
C SER A 25 -10.99 -7.33 -8.69
N PHE A 26 -9.90 -6.84 -9.27
CA PHE A 26 -9.87 -5.63 -10.08
C PHE A 26 -10.53 -5.79 -11.43
N ASN A 27 -11.33 -4.81 -11.81
CA ASN A 27 -11.76 -4.53 -13.16
C ASN A 27 -11.49 -3.07 -13.52
N ASP A 28 -11.74 -2.67 -14.78
CA ASP A 28 -11.41 -1.34 -15.26
C ASP A 28 -12.12 -0.22 -14.46
N VAL A 29 -13.39 -0.44 -14.08
CA VAL A 29 -14.17 0.53 -13.29
C VAL A 29 -13.55 0.72 -11.91
N MET A 30 -13.17 -0.37 -11.26
CA MET A 30 -12.52 -0.32 -9.94
C MET A 30 -11.17 0.37 -9.99
N HIS A 31 -10.37 0.13 -11.05
CA HIS A 31 -9.11 0.84 -11.27
C HIS A 31 -9.33 2.34 -11.43
N GLN A 32 -10.31 2.75 -12.23
CA GLN A 32 -10.61 4.17 -12.42
C GLN A 32 -11.05 4.84 -11.12
N GLN A 33 -11.96 4.22 -10.37
CA GLN A 33 -12.42 4.75 -9.09
C GLN A 33 -11.29 4.87 -8.08
N LEU A 34 -10.42 3.86 -7.98
CA LEU A 34 -9.24 3.90 -7.10
C LEU A 34 -8.28 5.02 -7.51
N ALA A 35 -8.02 5.18 -8.82
CA ALA A 35 -7.17 6.25 -9.33
C ALA A 35 -7.72 7.63 -9.00
N ASP A 36 -9.02 7.84 -9.06
CA ASP A 36 -9.66 9.12 -8.75
C ASP A 36 -9.61 9.42 -7.24
N CYS A 37 -9.82 8.42 -6.37
CA CYS A 37 -9.62 8.56 -4.93
C CYS A 37 -8.17 8.93 -4.58
N LEU A 38 -7.19 8.30 -5.23
CA LEU A 38 -5.78 8.62 -4.99
C LEU A 38 -5.40 10.02 -5.48
N LYS A 39 -5.97 10.50 -6.60
CA LYS A 39 -5.82 11.91 -7.03
C LYS A 39 -6.40 12.89 -6.01
N GLN A 40 -7.54 12.56 -5.40
CA GLN A 40 -8.11 13.36 -4.31
C GLN A 40 -7.14 13.39 -3.12
N ALA A 41 -6.66 12.22 -2.69
CA ALA A 41 -5.71 12.12 -1.59
C ALA A 41 -4.40 12.89 -1.81
N GLU A 42 -3.95 13.02 -3.07
CA GLU A 42 -2.77 13.83 -3.42
C GLU A 42 -3.00 15.33 -3.23
N ARG A 43 -4.21 15.82 -3.58
CA ARG A 43 -4.52 17.25 -3.69
C ARG A 43 -5.14 17.85 -2.42
N ASP A 44 -5.75 17.03 -1.60
CA ASP A 44 -6.49 17.47 -0.42
C ASP A 44 -5.59 17.38 0.83
N ASP A 45 -5.11 18.53 1.30
CA ASP A 45 -4.25 18.64 2.48
C ASP A 45 -4.95 18.24 3.78
N THR A 46 -6.28 18.16 3.79
CA THR A 46 -7.04 17.68 4.96
C THR A 46 -6.91 16.16 5.12
N ILE A 47 -6.55 15.43 4.05
CA ILE A 47 -6.24 14.01 4.09
C ILE A 47 -4.76 13.85 4.45
N ARG A 48 -4.48 13.23 5.59
CA ARG A 48 -3.14 13.08 6.15
C ARG A 48 -2.63 11.65 6.16
N CYS A 49 -3.54 10.68 6.06
CA CYS A 49 -3.22 9.25 5.99
C CYS A 49 -4.25 8.53 5.12
N LEU A 50 -3.82 7.48 4.39
CA LEU A 50 -4.70 6.56 3.70
C LEU A 50 -4.75 5.23 4.44
N LEU A 51 -5.97 4.64 4.48
CA LEU A 51 -6.21 3.28 4.93
C LEU A 51 -6.91 2.50 3.82
N ILE A 52 -6.30 1.44 3.32
CA ILE A 52 -6.87 0.56 2.29
C ILE A 52 -7.32 -0.75 2.95
N ALA A 53 -8.57 -1.15 2.71
CA ALA A 53 -9.17 -2.36 3.26
C ALA A 53 -10.00 -3.09 2.21
N GLY A 54 -10.36 -4.35 2.46
CA GLY A 54 -11.26 -5.12 1.61
C GLY A 54 -12.61 -5.39 2.27
N ALA A 55 -13.71 -5.29 1.52
CA ALA A 55 -15.02 -5.69 1.98
C ALA A 55 -15.18 -7.22 1.99
N GLY A 56 -15.95 -7.76 2.92
CA GLY A 56 -16.29 -9.18 2.98
C GLY A 56 -15.11 -10.05 3.45
N ARG A 57 -15.04 -11.29 2.93
CA ARG A 57 -14.14 -12.34 3.42
C ARG A 57 -12.71 -12.33 2.86
N GLY A 58 -12.42 -11.51 1.86
CA GLY A 58 -11.11 -11.43 1.20
C GLY A 58 -10.64 -10.00 1.08
N PHE A 59 -9.32 -9.81 1.05
CA PHE A 59 -8.78 -8.49 0.76
C PHE A 59 -8.90 -8.17 -0.73
N CYS A 60 -8.18 -8.89 -1.59
CA CYS A 60 -8.23 -8.71 -3.05
C CYS A 60 -7.64 -9.94 -3.76
N ALA A 61 -8.40 -10.53 -4.69
CA ALA A 61 -7.94 -11.71 -5.45
C ALA A 61 -7.12 -11.36 -6.71
N GLY A 62 -6.76 -10.10 -6.92
CA GLY A 62 -6.01 -9.63 -8.08
C GLY A 62 -6.90 -9.23 -9.24
N GLN A 63 -6.47 -9.49 -10.47
CA GLN A 63 -7.25 -9.19 -11.69
C GLN A 63 -8.47 -10.10 -11.81
N ASP A 64 -9.63 -9.55 -12.14
CA ASP A 64 -10.80 -10.35 -12.51
C ASP A 64 -10.58 -10.99 -13.87
N LEU A 65 -10.37 -12.31 -13.87
CA LEU A 65 -10.10 -13.05 -15.10
C LEU A 65 -11.34 -13.21 -15.99
N ASN A 66 -12.55 -13.03 -15.44
CA ASN A 66 -13.78 -13.07 -16.23
C ASN A 66 -13.94 -11.81 -17.10
N ASP A 67 -13.37 -10.69 -16.70
CA ASP A 67 -13.38 -9.45 -17.48
C ASP A 67 -12.29 -9.47 -18.60
N ARG A 68 -11.39 -10.45 -18.57
CA ARG A 68 -10.45 -10.70 -19.66
C ARG A 68 -11.08 -11.67 -20.66
N ASN A 69 -11.59 -11.13 -21.74
CA ASN A 69 -12.19 -11.91 -22.82
C ASN A 69 -11.06 -12.69 -23.56
N VAL A 70 -10.63 -13.82 -22.96
CA VAL A 70 -9.64 -14.71 -23.59
C VAL A 70 -10.39 -15.67 -24.49
N ASP A 71 -10.44 -15.34 -25.78
CA ASP A 71 -10.91 -16.28 -26.81
C ASP A 71 -9.78 -17.30 -27.08
N PRO A 72 -10.01 -18.61 -26.81
CA PRO A 72 -8.98 -19.64 -27.08
C PRO A 72 -8.56 -19.71 -28.55
N ASN A 73 -9.39 -19.22 -29.47
CA ASN A 73 -9.14 -19.22 -30.92
C ASN A 73 -8.82 -17.81 -31.45
N GLY A 74 -8.84 -16.81 -30.60
CA GLY A 74 -8.58 -15.42 -30.95
C GLY A 74 -7.11 -15.03 -30.80
N PRO A 75 -6.76 -13.78 -31.13
CA PRO A 75 -5.42 -13.28 -30.89
C PRO A 75 -5.13 -13.21 -29.38
N ALA A 76 -3.88 -13.48 -28.99
CA ALA A 76 -3.45 -13.35 -27.59
C ALA A 76 -3.66 -11.91 -27.11
N PRO A 77 -4.25 -11.71 -25.92
CA PRO A 77 -4.45 -10.38 -25.37
C PRO A 77 -3.10 -9.73 -25.01
N ASP A 78 -2.97 -8.43 -25.28
CA ASP A 78 -1.82 -7.67 -24.78
C ASP A 78 -2.03 -7.31 -23.30
N LEU A 79 -1.50 -8.18 -22.42
CA LEU A 79 -1.57 -7.96 -20.98
C LEU A 79 -0.71 -6.77 -20.51
N GLY A 80 0.34 -6.44 -21.28
CA GLY A 80 1.20 -5.29 -21.01
C GLY A 80 0.42 -3.96 -21.05
N MET A 81 -0.57 -3.85 -21.94
CA MET A 81 -1.46 -2.67 -22.00
C MET A 81 -2.24 -2.46 -20.69
N SER A 82 -2.80 -3.52 -20.11
CA SER A 82 -3.51 -3.42 -18.82
C SER A 82 -2.55 -3.02 -17.69
N VAL A 83 -1.35 -3.60 -17.68
CA VAL A 83 -0.32 -3.26 -16.69
C VAL A 83 0.08 -1.78 -16.80
N GLU A 84 0.35 -1.29 -18.01
CA GLU A 84 0.77 0.11 -18.21
C GLU A 84 -0.38 1.10 -17.97
N THR A 85 -1.61 0.74 -18.34
CA THR A 85 -2.77 1.64 -18.20
C THR A 85 -3.24 1.77 -16.76
N PHE A 86 -3.25 0.67 -16.00
CA PHE A 86 -3.90 0.62 -14.70
C PHE A 86 -2.92 0.41 -13.54
N TYR A 87 -2.10 -0.66 -13.61
CA TYR A 87 -1.31 -1.09 -12.46
C TYR A 87 -0.05 -0.25 -12.24
N ASN A 88 0.71 0.04 -13.28
CA ASN A 88 1.93 0.85 -13.16
C ASN A 88 1.64 2.26 -12.61
N PRO A 89 0.61 2.99 -13.08
CA PRO A 89 0.25 4.28 -12.50
C PRO A 89 -0.19 4.18 -11.04
N LEU A 90 -0.93 3.13 -10.66
CA LEU A 90 -1.36 2.88 -9.29
C LEU A 90 -0.16 2.72 -8.36
N VAL A 91 0.77 1.80 -8.69
CA VAL A 91 1.97 1.53 -7.89
C VAL A 91 2.85 2.76 -7.76
N ARG A 92 3.13 3.46 -8.90
CA ARG A 92 3.93 4.69 -8.89
C ARG A 92 3.32 5.78 -8.02
N ARG A 93 1.99 5.90 -8.03
CA ARG A 93 1.25 6.89 -7.23
C ARG A 93 1.33 6.57 -5.74
N LEU A 94 1.07 5.33 -5.34
CA LEU A 94 1.19 4.91 -3.94
C LEU A 94 2.61 5.11 -3.40
N ALA A 95 3.63 4.76 -4.16
CA ALA A 95 5.02 4.94 -3.78
C ALA A 95 5.41 6.42 -3.62
N LYS A 96 4.87 7.30 -4.48
CA LYS A 96 5.19 8.75 -4.47
C LYS A 96 4.28 9.59 -3.58
N LEU A 97 3.14 9.05 -3.12
CA LEU A 97 2.21 9.79 -2.26
C LEU A 97 2.93 10.27 -1.00
N PRO A 98 3.02 11.60 -0.73
CA PRO A 98 3.74 12.13 0.43
C PRO A 98 2.92 12.03 1.73
N LYS A 99 2.20 10.93 1.91
CA LYS A 99 1.33 10.62 3.04
C LYS A 99 1.46 9.13 3.35
N PRO A 100 1.39 8.73 4.63
CA PRO A 100 1.37 7.31 4.99
C PRO A 100 0.20 6.57 4.37
N VAL A 101 0.45 5.34 3.91
CA VAL A 101 -0.55 4.42 3.37
C VAL A 101 -0.52 3.14 4.18
N ILE A 102 -1.61 2.86 4.88
CA ILE A 102 -1.81 1.63 5.65
C ILE A 102 -2.67 0.67 4.84
N CYS A 103 -2.34 -0.61 4.88
CA CYS A 103 -3.17 -1.66 4.31
C CYS A 103 -3.66 -2.61 5.41
N ALA A 104 -4.97 -2.80 5.50
CA ALA A 104 -5.62 -3.75 6.40
C ALA A 104 -6.06 -5.00 5.61
N VAL A 105 -5.30 -6.09 5.73
CA VAL A 105 -5.52 -7.32 4.96
C VAL A 105 -6.41 -8.26 5.77
N ASN A 106 -7.71 -8.28 5.45
CA ASN A 106 -8.75 -9.01 6.18
C ASN A 106 -8.94 -10.46 5.73
N GLY A 107 -8.22 -10.93 4.72
CA GLY A 107 -8.37 -12.28 4.20
C GLY A 107 -7.36 -12.55 3.09
N VAL A 108 -7.77 -13.32 2.05
CA VAL A 108 -6.86 -13.64 0.96
C VAL A 108 -6.49 -12.38 0.16
N ALA A 109 -5.18 -12.19 -0.05
CA ALA A 109 -4.59 -11.26 -0.97
C ALA A 109 -3.81 -12.06 -2.03
N ALA A 110 -4.22 -11.99 -3.31
CA ALA A 110 -3.63 -12.81 -4.35
C ALA A 110 -3.23 -11.98 -5.58
N GLY A 111 -2.17 -12.39 -6.27
CA GLY A 111 -1.66 -11.72 -7.47
C GLY A 111 -1.43 -10.23 -7.24
N ALA A 112 -2.03 -9.40 -8.10
CA ALA A 112 -1.99 -7.94 -7.98
C ALA A 112 -2.53 -7.42 -6.63
N GLY A 113 -3.47 -8.14 -5.99
CA GLY A 113 -3.96 -7.78 -4.66
C GLY A 113 -2.90 -7.98 -3.57
N ALA A 114 -2.09 -9.02 -3.66
CA ALA A 114 -0.98 -9.25 -2.73
C ALA A 114 0.14 -8.21 -2.93
N THR A 115 0.49 -7.92 -4.19
CA THR A 115 1.53 -6.91 -4.48
C THR A 115 1.08 -5.50 -4.12
N LEU A 116 -0.21 -5.15 -4.32
CA LEU A 116 -0.80 -3.89 -3.85
C LEU A 116 -0.66 -3.76 -2.32
N ALA A 117 -1.06 -4.79 -1.57
CA ALA A 117 -0.96 -4.77 -0.11
C ALA A 117 0.48 -4.57 0.37
N LEU A 118 1.41 -5.38 -0.18
CA LEU A 118 2.83 -5.31 0.19
C LEU A 118 3.52 -4.02 -0.29
N GLY A 119 2.95 -3.32 -1.26
CA GLY A 119 3.43 -2.01 -1.75
C GLY A 119 2.97 -0.81 -0.91
N CYS A 120 2.13 -1.03 0.10
CA CYS A 120 1.75 0.01 1.07
C CYS A 120 2.84 0.17 2.14
N ASP A 121 2.87 1.32 2.82
CA ASP A 121 3.94 1.65 3.78
C ASP A 121 3.86 0.78 5.05
N MET A 122 2.65 0.50 5.52
CA MET A 122 2.39 -0.32 6.71
C MET A 122 1.29 -1.33 6.42
N VAL A 123 1.57 -2.62 6.61
CA VAL A 123 0.59 -3.69 6.39
C VAL A 123 0.24 -4.34 7.72
N ILE A 124 -1.03 -4.32 8.06
CA ILE A 124 -1.60 -5.06 9.20
C ILE A 124 -2.49 -6.15 8.61
N ALA A 125 -2.33 -7.38 9.05
CA ALA A 125 -3.10 -8.50 8.54
C ALA A 125 -3.90 -9.19 9.65
N ALA A 126 -5.10 -9.63 9.33
CA ALA A 126 -5.82 -10.60 10.16
C ALA A 126 -5.04 -11.91 10.23
N ARG A 127 -5.12 -12.62 11.34
CA ARG A 127 -4.44 -13.92 11.54
C ARG A 127 -4.85 -14.95 10.46
N SER A 128 -6.12 -14.92 10.04
CA SER A 128 -6.65 -15.78 8.99
C SER A 128 -6.23 -15.37 7.57
N ALA A 129 -5.63 -14.18 7.41
CA ALA A 129 -5.24 -13.66 6.11
C ALA A 129 -4.08 -14.43 5.48
N SER A 130 -3.91 -14.26 4.19
CA SER A 130 -2.85 -14.94 3.44
C SER A 130 -2.47 -14.21 2.17
N PHE A 131 -1.24 -14.43 1.72
CA PHE A 131 -0.68 -13.86 0.51
C PHE A 131 -0.35 -14.96 -0.49
N VAL A 132 -0.70 -14.75 -1.77
CA VAL A 132 -0.48 -15.75 -2.84
C VAL A 132 0.06 -15.05 -4.08
N MET A 133 1.26 -15.44 -4.52
CA MET A 133 1.82 -14.97 -5.80
C MET A 133 1.40 -15.91 -6.93
N ALA A 134 0.11 -15.90 -7.29
CA ALA A 134 -0.51 -16.90 -8.18
C ALA A 134 -0.09 -16.82 -9.66
N PHE A 135 0.79 -15.90 -10.03
CA PHE A 135 1.15 -15.61 -11.42
C PHE A 135 1.73 -16.83 -12.18
N SER A 136 2.64 -17.57 -11.57
CA SER A 136 3.25 -18.76 -12.19
C SER A 136 2.23 -19.84 -12.57
N LYS A 137 1.14 -19.95 -11.80
CA LYS A 137 0.04 -20.91 -12.07
C LYS A 137 -0.76 -20.54 -13.31
N LEU A 138 -0.63 -19.30 -13.79
CA LEU A 138 -1.23 -18.80 -15.04
C LEU A 138 -0.21 -18.61 -16.15
N GLY A 139 1.07 -19.04 -15.95
CA GLY A 139 2.14 -18.82 -16.91
C GLY A 139 2.58 -17.35 -17.01
N LEU A 140 2.32 -16.55 -15.97
CA LEU A 140 2.64 -15.12 -15.93
C LEU A 140 3.79 -14.82 -14.97
N VAL A 141 4.34 -13.61 -15.10
CA VAL A 141 5.31 -13.04 -14.14
C VAL A 141 4.58 -12.15 -13.14
N PRO A 142 5.05 -12.05 -11.87
CA PRO A 142 4.49 -11.10 -10.93
C PRO A 142 4.61 -9.66 -11.44
N ASP A 143 3.47 -8.98 -11.54
CA ASP A 143 3.33 -7.58 -11.91
C ASP A 143 3.09 -6.67 -10.69
N CYS A 144 2.61 -5.45 -10.90
CA CYS A 144 2.35 -4.45 -9.84
C CYS A 144 3.58 -4.21 -8.93
N GLY A 145 4.77 -4.28 -9.51
CA GLY A 145 6.02 -4.16 -8.75
C GLY A 145 6.42 -5.41 -7.97
N GLY A 146 5.71 -6.54 -8.11
CA GLY A 146 5.95 -7.75 -7.32
C GLY A 146 7.38 -8.29 -7.43
N THR A 147 7.96 -8.33 -8.64
CA THR A 147 9.34 -8.78 -8.83
C THR A 147 10.39 -7.80 -8.28
N TRP A 148 10.05 -6.53 -8.15
CA TRP A 148 10.91 -5.52 -7.52
C TRP A 148 10.79 -5.57 -5.99
N LEU A 149 9.57 -5.68 -5.46
CA LEU A 149 9.26 -5.60 -4.04
C LEU A 149 9.63 -6.87 -3.27
N LEU A 150 9.21 -8.05 -3.77
CA LEU A 150 9.39 -9.32 -3.05
C LEU A 150 10.83 -9.60 -2.59
N PRO A 151 11.88 -9.47 -3.44
CA PRO A 151 13.25 -9.73 -3.00
C PRO A 151 13.74 -8.71 -1.96
N ARG A 152 13.16 -7.50 -1.91
CA ARG A 152 13.50 -6.46 -0.94
C ARG A 152 12.90 -6.72 0.43
N VAL A 153 11.64 -7.18 0.48
CA VAL A 153 10.95 -7.42 1.77
C VAL A 153 11.18 -8.82 2.33
N ALA A 154 11.45 -9.83 1.48
CA ALA A 154 11.59 -11.23 1.91
C ALA A 154 12.99 -11.82 1.69
N GLY A 155 13.85 -11.12 0.95
CA GLY A 155 15.11 -11.65 0.44
C GLY A 155 14.89 -12.56 -0.78
N ARG A 156 15.96 -12.70 -1.62
CA ARG A 156 15.88 -13.36 -2.93
C ARG A 156 15.37 -14.81 -2.86
N ALA A 157 15.81 -15.61 -1.89
CA ALA A 157 15.43 -17.02 -1.82
C ALA A 157 13.93 -17.22 -1.60
N ARG A 158 13.34 -16.47 -0.65
CA ARG A 158 11.90 -16.51 -0.35
C ARG A 158 11.08 -15.91 -1.50
N ALA A 159 11.56 -14.83 -2.11
CA ALA A 159 10.93 -14.23 -3.29
C ALA A 159 10.82 -15.23 -4.45
N MET A 160 11.90 -15.97 -4.74
CA MET A 160 11.90 -17.04 -5.77
C MET A 160 10.92 -18.15 -5.41
N GLY A 161 10.91 -18.61 -4.15
CA GLY A 161 9.95 -19.63 -3.69
C GLY A 161 8.51 -19.19 -3.86
N LEU A 162 8.15 -17.99 -3.37
CA LEU A 162 6.80 -17.44 -3.50
C LEU A 162 6.37 -17.27 -4.95
N ALA A 163 7.24 -16.69 -5.79
CA ALA A 163 6.90 -16.37 -7.17
C ALA A 163 6.82 -17.60 -8.07
N LEU A 164 7.71 -18.58 -7.91
CA LEU A 164 7.76 -19.76 -8.76
C LEU A 164 6.76 -20.84 -8.35
N LEU A 165 6.58 -21.09 -7.05
CA LEU A 165 5.64 -22.09 -6.55
C LEU A 165 4.20 -21.57 -6.55
N GLY A 166 4.00 -20.27 -6.29
CA GLY A 166 2.67 -19.67 -6.17
C GLY A 166 1.87 -20.25 -5.01
N ASP A 167 2.55 -20.68 -3.95
CA ASP A 167 1.89 -21.25 -2.76
C ASP A 167 1.38 -20.18 -1.82
N LYS A 168 0.45 -20.60 -0.96
CA LYS A 168 -0.15 -19.73 0.04
C LYS A 168 0.83 -19.47 1.18
N LEU A 169 1.12 -18.19 1.45
CA LEU A 169 1.85 -17.71 2.61
C LEU A 169 0.88 -17.22 3.67
N SER A 170 0.96 -17.72 4.91
CA SER A 170 0.14 -17.22 6.01
C SER A 170 0.58 -15.81 6.45
N ALA A 171 -0.34 -15.06 7.07
CA ALA A 171 -0.03 -13.75 7.65
C ALA A 171 1.10 -13.83 8.69
N GLU A 172 1.07 -14.84 9.56
CA GLU A 172 2.10 -15.05 10.58
C GLU A 172 3.48 -15.30 9.96
N GLN A 173 3.55 -16.11 8.90
CA GLN A 173 4.78 -16.34 8.18
C GLN A 173 5.27 -15.07 7.47
N ALA A 174 4.37 -14.29 6.88
CA ALA A 174 4.71 -13.01 6.25
C ALA A 174 5.29 -12.02 7.26
N GLN A 175 4.72 -11.94 8.47
CA GLN A 175 5.28 -11.15 9.56
C GLN A 175 6.65 -11.67 10.02
N ALA A 176 6.78 -12.97 10.24
CA ALA A 176 8.06 -13.58 10.64
C ALA A 176 9.18 -13.37 9.60
N TRP A 177 8.82 -13.18 8.34
CA TRP A 177 9.77 -12.86 7.28
C TRP A 177 10.05 -11.35 7.11
N GLY A 178 9.36 -10.49 7.85
CA GLY A 178 9.50 -9.04 7.75
C GLY A 178 8.77 -8.42 6.56
N MET A 179 7.87 -9.16 5.91
CA MET A 179 7.12 -8.68 4.75
C MET A 179 5.97 -7.75 5.12
N ILE A 180 5.44 -7.89 6.33
CA ILE A 180 4.35 -7.06 6.87
C ILE A 180 4.69 -6.60 8.28
N TRP A 181 4.04 -5.51 8.69
CA TRP A 181 4.29 -4.90 10.00
C TRP A 181 3.75 -5.74 11.16
N GLN A 182 2.47 -6.13 11.09
CA GLN A 182 1.80 -6.75 12.23
C GLN A 182 0.71 -7.73 11.81
N VAL A 183 0.55 -8.80 12.61
CA VAL A 183 -0.62 -9.67 12.58
C VAL A 183 -1.42 -9.46 13.85
N VAL A 184 -2.74 -9.40 13.71
CA VAL A 184 -3.70 -9.28 14.83
C VAL A 184 -4.81 -10.32 14.69
N ASP A 185 -5.56 -10.57 15.76
CA ASP A 185 -6.76 -11.39 15.66
C ASP A 185 -7.78 -10.74 14.74
N ASP A 186 -8.57 -11.54 14.05
CA ASP A 186 -9.42 -11.08 12.94
C ASP A 186 -10.36 -9.95 13.38
N GLU A 187 -10.93 -10.04 14.55
CA GLU A 187 -11.86 -9.06 15.12
C GLU A 187 -11.17 -7.73 15.48
N GLN A 188 -9.85 -7.73 15.65
CA GLN A 188 -9.07 -6.56 16.02
C GLN A 188 -8.55 -5.78 14.81
N LEU A 189 -8.59 -6.37 13.60
CA LEU A 189 -7.95 -5.79 12.42
C LEU A 189 -8.45 -4.37 12.14
N SER A 190 -9.76 -4.19 12.05
CA SER A 190 -10.35 -2.88 11.72
C SER A 190 -9.98 -1.82 12.74
N THR A 191 -10.12 -2.14 14.03
CA THR A 191 -9.81 -1.21 15.13
C THR A 191 -8.33 -0.85 15.14
N THR A 192 -7.43 -1.84 15.02
CA THR A 192 -5.97 -1.60 15.03
C THR A 192 -5.53 -0.76 13.84
N ALA A 193 -6.03 -1.07 12.63
CA ALA A 193 -5.70 -0.32 11.43
C ALA A 193 -6.21 1.13 11.50
N GLN A 194 -7.43 1.34 12.00
CA GLN A 194 -8.00 2.67 12.18
C GLN A 194 -7.22 3.48 13.23
N GLN A 195 -6.86 2.89 14.36
CA GLN A 195 -6.04 3.54 15.39
C GLN A 195 -4.68 3.97 14.84
N MET A 196 -4.01 3.11 14.05
CA MET A 196 -2.74 3.45 13.40
C MET A 196 -2.93 4.58 12.39
N ALA A 197 -4.00 4.57 11.61
CA ALA A 197 -4.29 5.62 10.64
C ALA A 197 -4.56 6.98 11.31
N LEU A 198 -5.34 6.99 12.39
CA LEU A 198 -5.59 8.19 13.21
C LEU A 198 -4.30 8.70 13.87
N HIS A 199 -3.44 7.79 14.35
CA HIS A 199 -2.13 8.16 14.86
C HIS A 199 -1.34 8.91 13.78
N PHE A 200 -1.17 8.34 12.58
CA PHE A 200 -0.45 9.03 11.49
C PHE A 200 -1.12 10.32 11.05
N ALA A 201 -2.44 10.37 11.02
CA ALA A 201 -3.17 11.60 10.68
C ALA A 201 -2.95 12.73 11.71
N SER A 202 -2.56 12.41 12.94
CA SER A 202 -2.20 13.40 13.97
C SER A 202 -0.72 13.81 13.99
N GLN A 203 0.14 13.13 13.20
CA GLN A 203 1.59 13.35 13.15
C GLN A 203 2.00 14.37 12.08
N PRO A 204 3.25 14.86 12.04
CA PRO A 204 3.72 15.85 11.07
C PRO A 204 3.76 15.27 9.66
N THR A 205 2.66 15.35 8.93
CA THR A 205 2.44 14.70 7.62
C THR A 205 3.53 15.03 6.62
N PHE A 206 3.97 16.30 6.56
CA PHE A 206 5.07 16.72 5.69
C PHE A 206 6.36 15.95 6.01
N GLY A 207 6.74 15.87 7.29
CA GLY A 207 7.91 15.12 7.74
C GLY A 207 7.80 13.62 7.44
N LEU A 208 6.62 13.02 7.68
CA LEU A 208 6.36 11.61 7.36
C LEU A 208 6.49 11.34 5.86
N GLY A 209 6.01 12.26 5.02
CA GLY A 209 6.17 12.19 3.56
C GLY A 209 7.64 12.19 3.13
N LEU A 210 8.47 13.03 3.74
CA LEU A 210 9.91 13.08 3.47
C LEU A 210 10.62 11.80 3.94
N ILE A 211 10.25 11.23 5.09
CA ILE A 211 10.76 9.94 5.58
C ILE A 211 10.46 8.84 4.55
N LYS A 212 9.22 8.71 4.10
CA LYS A 212 8.82 7.73 3.09
C LYS A 212 9.62 7.87 1.81
N GLN A 213 9.78 9.10 1.30
CA GLN A 213 10.54 9.37 0.10
C GLN A 213 12.03 9.05 0.27
N ALA A 214 12.63 9.35 1.41
CA ALA A 214 14.02 9.04 1.70
C ALA A 214 14.27 7.53 1.74
N ILE A 215 13.39 6.77 2.42
CA ILE A 215 13.49 5.30 2.49
C ILE A 215 13.34 4.68 1.09
N ASN A 216 12.37 5.15 0.29
CA ASN A 216 12.18 4.66 -1.07
C ASN A 216 13.38 4.98 -1.98
N ALA A 217 14.01 6.16 -1.83
CA ALA A 217 15.18 6.55 -2.59
C ALA A 217 16.43 5.74 -2.22
N ALA A 218 16.56 5.31 -0.96
CA ALA A 218 17.68 4.50 -0.48
C ALA A 218 17.81 3.16 -1.22
N GLU A 219 16.73 2.65 -1.83
CA GLU A 219 16.72 1.42 -2.62
C GLU A 219 17.62 1.48 -3.87
N THR A 220 17.95 2.67 -4.34
CA THR A 220 18.73 2.90 -5.56
C THR A 220 19.89 3.88 -5.41
N ASN A 221 19.91 4.68 -4.33
CA ASN A 221 20.96 5.64 -4.07
C ASN A 221 22.27 4.97 -3.63
N THR A 222 23.39 5.59 -3.97
CA THR A 222 24.65 5.36 -3.25
C THR A 222 24.58 5.99 -1.86
N LEU A 223 25.47 5.59 -0.94
CA LEU A 223 25.53 6.20 0.39
C LEU A 223 25.67 7.73 0.32
N ASP A 224 26.59 8.23 -0.51
CA ASP A 224 26.84 9.68 -0.64
C ASP A 224 25.61 10.42 -1.15
N ALA A 225 24.94 9.87 -2.17
CA ALA A 225 23.68 10.44 -2.70
C ALA A 225 22.57 10.43 -1.64
N GLN A 226 22.51 9.37 -0.83
CA GLN A 226 21.53 9.26 0.24
C GLN A 226 21.78 10.30 1.35
N LEU A 227 23.04 10.47 1.78
CA LEU A 227 23.41 11.48 2.78
C LEU A 227 23.10 12.92 2.30
N ASP A 228 23.33 13.20 1.03
CA ASP A 228 22.97 14.49 0.43
C ASP A 228 21.44 14.70 0.42
N LEU A 229 20.66 13.67 0.09
CA LEU A 229 19.21 13.72 0.12
C LEU A 229 18.69 13.94 1.56
N GLU A 230 19.21 13.20 2.53
CA GLU A 230 18.84 13.35 3.95
C GLU A 230 19.13 14.76 4.47
N ARG A 231 20.31 15.34 4.15
CA ARG A 231 20.64 16.73 4.46
C ARG A 231 19.60 17.69 3.91
N ASP A 232 19.20 17.51 2.64
CA ASP A 232 18.27 18.41 1.97
C ASP A 232 16.85 18.25 2.54
N TYR A 233 16.42 17.01 2.87
CA TYR A 233 15.15 16.76 3.52
C TYR A 233 15.10 17.28 4.96
N GLN A 234 16.20 17.17 5.73
CA GLN A 234 16.30 17.79 7.04
C GLN A 234 16.19 19.33 6.97
N ARG A 235 16.78 19.93 5.92
CA ARG A 235 16.63 21.39 5.68
C ARG A 235 15.19 21.77 5.40
N LEU A 236 14.44 20.96 4.64
CA LEU A 236 13.03 21.19 4.35
C LEU A 236 12.18 20.99 5.61
N ALA A 237 12.32 19.85 6.28
CA ALA A 237 11.57 19.53 7.48
C ALA A 237 11.81 20.54 8.62
N GLY A 238 13.06 20.97 8.80
CA GLY A 238 13.44 21.95 9.84
C GLY A 238 12.89 23.37 9.62
N ARG A 239 12.30 23.63 8.47
CA ARG A 239 11.60 24.91 8.15
C ARG A 239 10.09 24.81 8.30
N SER A 240 9.54 23.63 8.57
CA SER A 240 8.11 23.40 8.73
C SER A 240 7.56 24.00 10.02
N ASP A 241 6.26 24.29 10.04
CA ASP A 241 5.57 24.72 11.24
C ASP A 241 5.52 23.59 12.27
N ASP A 242 5.38 22.34 11.80
CA ASP A 242 5.36 21.16 12.66
C ASP A 242 6.69 20.92 13.39
N TYR A 243 7.84 21.23 12.76
CA TYR A 243 9.12 21.16 13.45
C TYR A 243 9.19 22.16 14.63
N ARG A 244 8.75 23.41 14.40
CA ARG A 244 8.69 24.44 15.43
C ARG A 244 7.75 24.05 16.58
N GLU A 245 6.59 23.51 16.24
CA GLU A 245 5.64 23.00 17.22
C GLU A 245 6.22 21.83 18.00
N GLY A 246 6.83 20.86 17.33
CA GLY A 246 7.45 19.69 17.95
C GLY A 246 8.52 20.08 18.98
N VAL A 247 9.42 21.00 18.63
CA VAL A 247 10.46 21.51 19.55
C VAL A 247 9.83 22.27 20.72
N SER A 248 8.87 23.16 20.44
CA SER A 248 8.16 23.94 21.48
C SER A 248 7.43 23.02 22.46
N ALA A 249 6.68 22.05 21.95
CA ALA A 249 5.95 21.09 22.76
C ALA A 249 6.87 20.23 23.63
N PHE A 250 8.00 19.76 23.07
CA PHE A 250 9.00 19.00 23.79
C PHE A 250 9.60 19.78 24.96
N LEU A 251 10.02 21.03 24.72
CA LEU A 251 10.59 21.90 25.77
C LEU A 251 9.57 22.23 26.85
N ALA A 252 8.29 22.41 26.45
CA ALA A 252 7.18 22.71 27.36
C ALA A 252 6.60 21.45 28.05
N LYS A 253 7.11 20.24 27.73
CA LYS A 253 6.61 18.95 28.24
C LYS A 253 5.10 18.75 28.03
N ARG A 254 4.57 19.16 26.88
CA ARG A 254 3.18 18.98 26.47
C ARG A 254 3.09 18.15 25.19
N ALA A 255 1.91 17.63 24.89
CA ALA A 255 1.65 17.01 23.59
C ALA A 255 1.75 18.06 22.46
N PRO A 256 2.36 17.73 21.30
CA PRO A 256 2.36 18.59 20.13
C PRO A 256 1.01 18.59 19.43
N ASN A 257 0.72 19.68 18.72
CA ASN A 257 -0.46 19.80 17.86
C ASN A 257 0.00 20.05 16.42
N PHE A 258 0.28 18.95 15.70
CA PHE A 258 0.78 19.02 14.34
C PHE A 258 -0.31 19.33 13.33
N THR A 259 0.01 20.22 12.38
CA THR A 259 -0.89 20.63 11.30
C THR A 259 -0.62 19.96 9.97
N GLY A 260 0.53 19.29 9.84
CA GLY A 260 0.98 18.63 8.62
C GLY A 260 1.77 19.54 7.67
N LYS A 261 2.16 20.73 8.14
CA LYS A 261 2.81 21.79 7.32
C LYS A 261 4.16 22.21 7.85
#